data_546a28161d329ec3c303ffc0094f384b
#
_entry.id   546a28161d329ec3c303ffc0094f384b
#
_cell.length_a   1.000
_cell.length_b   1.000
_cell.length_c   1.000
_cell.angle_alpha   90.00
_cell.angle_beta   90.00
_cell.angle_gamma   90.00
#
_symmetry.space_group_name_H-M   'P 1'
#
loop_
_entity.id
_entity.type
_entity.pdbx_description
1 polymer ?
#
loop_
_entity_poly.entity_id
_entity_poly.type
_entity_poly.pdbx_seq_one_letter_code
_entity_poly.pdbx_strand_id
1 'polypeptide(L)'
;MSQIQAIRGMSDLLPQETATWQAIELILRDLLNAYGFAEIRVPIVERTDLFRRSIGEVTDVVEKEMYTFEDRNGESLTLRPEATAGIVRAGMTNGLLHNQRQKLWSSGPMFRYEKPQKGRYRQFHQFDIEALGYDGPDIDAEIIIITSRIWRALGIDAVELELNSLGTAASRLEHRQALTAYFERHKDDLDADSRARLDRNPLRILDSKNPDMMALVSAAPVTTDFLDAESVAHFSTLCQLLDQAGINYRVNPRLVRGLDYYSKTVFEWVTDKLGAQGTICGGGRYDGLVSQLGGKPTPAIGCAIGMERLLELYKVCGGQPVMNSPDAYLVAVGGEVLLPAFALVESLRNEAPDIRIEMNCGGGSFKSQMKRADRSGATVALIIGEDELAEKMIGIKALREDSGQISVGWSELGTALKQYIDNMGVGKNG
;
A
#
# COMPACT_ATOMS: atom_id res chain seq x y z
N MET A 1 28.50 -0.19 25.46
CA MET A 1 27.09 0.23 25.27
C MET A 1 26.45 -0.73 24.29
N SER A 2 25.29 -1.28 24.59
CA SER A 2 24.55 -2.12 23.64
C SER A 2 24.05 -1.26 22.47
N GLN A 3 24.08 -1.80 21.27
CA GLN A 3 23.53 -1.14 20.09
C GLN A 3 22.02 -0.96 20.25
N ILE A 4 21.52 0.25 19.98
CA ILE A 4 20.10 0.54 20.00
C ILE A 4 19.46 -0.13 18.77
N GLN A 5 18.42 -0.91 18.99
CA GLN A 5 17.66 -1.63 17.96
C GLN A 5 16.32 -0.94 17.71
N ALA A 6 15.76 -1.14 16.52
CA ALA A 6 14.39 -0.73 16.23
C ALA A 6 13.38 -1.45 17.15
N ILE A 7 12.21 -0.86 17.35
CA ILE A 7 11.13 -1.45 18.14
C ILE A 7 10.64 -2.72 17.46
N ARG A 8 10.45 -3.79 18.21
CA ARG A 8 9.95 -5.06 17.69
C ARG A 8 8.62 -4.90 16.94
N GLY A 9 8.61 -5.25 15.66
CA GLY A 9 7.45 -5.11 14.79
C GLY A 9 7.36 -3.76 14.08
N MET A 10 8.38 -2.92 14.21
CA MET A 10 8.59 -1.72 13.41
C MET A 10 9.93 -1.86 12.71
N SER A 11 9.92 -1.87 11.38
CA SER A 11 11.11 -2.18 10.57
C SER A 11 11.50 -0.98 9.73
N ASP A 12 12.81 -0.83 9.52
CA ASP A 12 13.35 0.12 8.55
C ASP A 12 13.11 -0.42 7.14
N LEU A 13 12.73 0.44 6.21
CA LEU A 13 12.72 0.15 4.77
C LEU A 13 14.07 0.61 4.21
N LEU A 14 14.87 -0.36 3.76
CA LEU A 14 16.23 -0.08 3.30
C LEU A 14 16.24 0.34 1.81
N PRO A 15 17.32 1.04 1.34
CA PRO A 15 17.42 1.52 -0.04
C PRO A 15 17.17 0.47 -1.13
N GLN A 16 17.52 -0.81 -0.87
CA GLN A 16 17.29 -1.91 -1.80
C GLN A 16 15.80 -2.25 -1.97
N GLU A 17 14.97 -1.94 -0.97
CA GLU A 17 13.53 -2.20 -1.00
C GLU A 17 12.74 -0.97 -1.44
N THR A 18 13.21 0.22 -1.03
CA THR A 18 12.49 1.47 -1.32
C THR A 18 12.38 1.79 -2.79
N ALA A 19 13.34 1.38 -3.63
CA ALA A 19 13.25 1.58 -5.08
C ALA A 19 12.05 0.84 -5.70
N THR A 20 11.88 -0.44 -5.33
CA THR A 20 10.72 -1.23 -5.78
C THR A 20 9.42 -0.70 -5.16
N TRP A 21 9.46 -0.29 -3.90
CA TRP A 21 8.33 0.33 -3.22
C TRP A 21 7.84 1.58 -3.94
N GLN A 22 8.73 2.51 -4.27
CA GLN A 22 8.42 3.74 -5.01
C GLN A 22 7.87 3.48 -6.40
N ALA A 23 8.40 2.47 -7.11
CA ALA A 23 7.88 2.07 -8.42
C ALA A 23 6.44 1.56 -8.32
N ILE A 24 6.12 0.75 -7.31
CA ILE A 24 4.76 0.30 -7.04
C ILE A 24 3.85 1.49 -6.71
N GLU A 25 4.28 2.38 -5.80
CA GLU A 25 3.50 3.59 -5.45
C GLU A 25 3.22 4.47 -6.67
N LEU A 26 4.17 4.59 -7.59
CA LEU A 26 3.98 5.35 -8.83
C LEU A 26 2.87 4.74 -9.70
N ILE A 27 2.88 3.42 -9.88
CA ILE A 27 1.84 2.70 -10.63
C ILE A 27 0.46 2.92 -9.99
N LEU A 28 0.35 2.81 -8.66
CA LEU A 28 -0.90 3.02 -7.95
C LEU A 28 -1.41 4.46 -8.14
N ARG A 29 -0.53 5.43 -7.98
CA ARG A 29 -0.83 6.85 -8.14
C ARG A 29 -1.32 7.17 -9.55
N ASP A 30 -0.62 6.69 -10.58
CA ASP A 30 -0.95 6.97 -11.97
C ASP A 30 -2.29 6.36 -12.35
N LEU A 31 -2.58 5.13 -11.88
CA LEU A 31 -3.89 4.51 -12.05
C LEU A 31 -5.00 5.34 -11.40
N LEU A 32 -4.83 5.77 -10.15
CA LEU A 32 -5.83 6.55 -9.45
C LEU A 32 -6.05 7.94 -10.06
N ASN A 33 -4.98 8.59 -10.51
CA ASN A 33 -5.07 9.85 -11.25
C ASN A 33 -5.91 9.69 -12.53
N ALA A 34 -5.75 8.57 -13.25
CA ALA A 34 -6.55 8.27 -14.44
C ALA A 34 -8.05 8.09 -14.15
N TYR A 35 -8.42 7.73 -12.91
CA TYR A 35 -9.80 7.64 -12.43
C TYR A 35 -10.32 8.90 -11.73
N GLY A 36 -9.49 9.96 -11.69
CA GLY A 36 -9.86 11.23 -11.07
C GLY A 36 -9.80 11.25 -9.54
N PHE A 37 -9.04 10.33 -8.93
CA PHE A 37 -8.76 10.38 -7.49
C PHE A 37 -7.63 11.36 -7.20
N ALA A 38 -7.80 12.19 -6.17
CA ALA A 38 -6.81 13.14 -5.68
C ALA A 38 -6.16 12.67 -4.38
N GLU A 39 -4.87 12.97 -4.20
CA GLU A 39 -4.17 12.67 -2.95
C GLU A 39 -4.68 13.53 -1.81
N ILE A 40 -4.88 12.91 -0.64
CA ILE A 40 -5.06 13.59 0.63
C ILE A 40 -4.06 13.06 1.65
N ARG A 41 -3.48 13.94 2.45
CA ARG A 41 -2.58 13.58 3.56
C ARG A 41 -3.20 14.04 4.87
N VAL A 42 -3.39 13.09 5.79
CA VAL A 42 -3.96 13.34 7.11
C VAL A 42 -2.92 13.09 8.19
N PRO A 43 -3.04 13.72 9.38
CA PRO A 43 -2.12 13.52 10.49
C PRO A 43 -1.96 12.05 10.87
N ILE A 44 -0.76 11.71 11.37
CA ILE A 44 -0.48 10.38 11.94
C ILE A 44 -1.06 10.25 13.33
N VAL A 45 -1.12 11.36 14.07
CA VAL A 45 -1.67 11.44 15.43
C VAL A 45 -3.01 12.14 15.37
N GLU A 46 -4.02 11.53 15.94
CA GLU A 46 -5.38 12.05 16.04
C GLU A 46 -5.89 11.93 17.48
N ARG A 47 -7.00 12.60 17.80
CA ARG A 47 -7.69 12.39 19.08
C ARG A 47 -8.21 10.95 19.16
N THR A 48 -8.04 10.32 20.30
CA THR A 48 -8.48 8.93 20.52
C THR A 48 -9.96 8.72 20.22
N ASP A 49 -10.80 9.71 20.52
CA ASP A 49 -12.23 9.67 20.26
C ASP A 49 -12.60 9.52 18.78
N LEU A 50 -11.74 9.95 17.86
CA LEU A 50 -11.96 9.74 16.44
C LEU A 50 -12.10 8.25 16.13
N PHE A 51 -11.14 7.46 16.62
CA PHE A 51 -11.11 6.02 16.35
C PHE A 51 -12.13 5.23 17.18
N ARG A 52 -12.40 5.63 18.43
CA ARG A 52 -13.44 4.99 19.23
C ARG A 52 -14.82 5.11 18.60
N ARG A 53 -15.16 6.31 18.09
CA ARG A 53 -16.45 6.55 17.43
C ARG A 53 -16.56 5.88 16.08
N SER A 54 -15.47 5.83 15.29
CA SER A 54 -15.50 5.30 13.93
C SER A 54 -15.40 3.78 13.88
N ILE A 55 -14.41 3.19 14.56
CA ILE A 55 -14.06 1.77 14.44
C ILE A 55 -15.01 0.88 15.23
N GLY A 56 -15.58 1.40 16.31
CA GLY A 56 -16.41 0.66 17.27
C GLY A 56 -15.64 0.26 18.52
N GLU A 57 -16.24 0.54 19.70
CA GLU A 57 -15.60 0.35 21.00
C GLU A 57 -15.25 -1.11 21.32
N VAL A 58 -15.95 -2.07 20.70
CA VAL A 58 -15.85 -3.52 20.97
C VAL A 58 -14.97 -4.23 19.92
N THR A 59 -14.18 -3.50 19.15
CA THR A 59 -13.26 -4.10 18.17
C THR A 59 -11.88 -4.35 18.79
N ASP A 60 -11.20 -5.41 18.36
CA ASP A 60 -9.83 -5.70 18.83
C ASP A 60 -8.88 -4.51 18.62
N VAL A 61 -9.07 -3.75 17.53
CA VAL A 61 -8.29 -2.55 17.23
C VAL A 61 -8.41 -1.53 18.35
N VAL A 62 -9.63 -1.19 18.79
CA VAL A 62 -9.86 -0.17 19.82
C VAL A 62 -9.54 -0.70 21.22
N GLU A 63 -9.89 -1.96 21.53
CA GLU A 63 -9.67 -2.53 22.85
C GLU A 63 -8.19 -2.81 23.18
N LYS A 64 -7.38 -3.23 22.19
CA LYS A 64 -6.07 -3.84 22.45
C LYS A 64 -4.94 -3.36 21.57
N GLU A 65 -5.23 -2.78 20.39
CA GLU A 65 -4.19 -2.57 19.37
C GLU A 65 -3.81 -1.11 19.16
N MET A 66 -4.56 -0.14 19.69
CA MET A 66 -4.22 1.28 19.53
C MET A 66 -3.01 1.66 20.37
N TYR A 67 -2.10 2.45 19.78
CA TYR A 67 -1.06 3.16 20.50
C TYR A 67 -1.61 4.50 20.98
N THR A 68 -2.05 4.53 22.23
CA THR A 68 -2.69 5.70 22.86
C THR A 68 -1.79 6.27 23.95
N PHE A 69 -1.70 7.59 24.00
CA PHE A 69 -0.92 8.33 24.99
C PHE A 69 -1.59 9.69 25.29
N GLU A 70 -1.23 10.30 26.40
CA GLU A 70 -1.68 11.65 26.72
C GLU A 70 -0.66 12.69 26.24
N ASP A 71 -1.16 13.82 25.73
CA ASP A 71 -0.32 14.98 25.47
C ASP A 71 0.01 15.72 26.78
N ARG A 72 0.77 16.83 26.66
CA ARG A 72 1.15 17.64 27.84
C ARG A 72 -0.03 18.28 28.57
N ASN A 73 -1.18 18.40 27.92
CA ASN A 73 -2.40 19.00 28.46
C ASN A 73 -3.38 17.94 28.98
N GLY A 74 -3.02 16.63 28.88
CA GLY A 74 -3.87 15.52 29.29
C GLY A 74 -4.91 15.10 28.24
N GLU A 75 -4.80 15.58 27.00
CA GLU A 75 -5.65 15.08 25.90
C GLU A 75 -5.19 13.69 25.44
N SER A 76 -6.14 12.76 25.31
CA SER A 76 -5.86 11.42 24.80
C SER A 76 -5.69 11.43 23.30
N LEU A 77 -4.50 11.04 22.87
CA LEU A 77 -4.08 10.97 21.48
C LEU A 77 -3.74 9.53 21.08
N THR A 78 -3.90 9.22 19.80
CA THR A 78 -3.66 7.88 19.25
C THR A 78 -2.90 7.98 17.93
N LEU A 79 -1.88 7.12 17.77
CA LEU A 79 -1.29 6.86 16.45
C LEU A 79 -2.34 6.14 15.59
N ARG A 80 -2.63 6.65 14.40
CA ARG A 80 -3.70 6.15 13.53
C ARG A 80 -3.56 4.65 13.24
N PRO A 81 -4.57 3.83 13.55
CA PRO A 81 -4.59 2.40 13.23
C PRO A 81 -5.07 2.12 11.80
N GLU A 82 -5.67 3.11 11.14
CA GLU A 82 -6.17 3.12 9.76
C GLU A 82 -6.35 4.57 9.29
N ALA A 83 -6.56 4.82 8.00
CA ALA A 83 -6.63 6.19 7.47
C ALA A 83 -8.05 6.70 7.25
N THR A 84 -9.05 5.83 7.02
CA THR A 84 -10.41 6.19 6.63
C THR A 84 -11.06 7.20 7.58
N ALA A 85 -10.97 6.97 8.90
CA ALA A 85 -11.53 7.90 9.90
C ALA A 85 -10.88 9.29 9.81
N GLY A 86 -9.56 9.35 9.64
CA GLY A 86 -8.81 10.58 9.45
C GLY A 86 -9.20 11.31 8.17
N ILE A 87 -9.39 10.58 7.06
CA ILE A 87 -9.82 11.14 5.77
C ILE A 87 -11.24 11.70 5.88
N VAL A 88 -12.17 10.96 6.48
CA VAL A 88 -13.55 11.42 6.71
C VAL A 88 -13.57 12.68 7.60
N ARG A 89 -12.84 12.66 8.73
CA ARG A 89 -12.71 13.84 9.60
C ARG A 89 -12.15 15.04 8.82
N ALA A 90 -11.09 14.85 8.02
CA ALA A 90 -10.51 15.92 7.20
C ALA A 90 -11.51 16.45 6.17
N GLY A 91 -12.25 15.56 5.51
CA GLY A 91 -13.33 15.92 4.58
C GLY A 91 -14.40 16.82 5.22
N MET A 92 -14.80 16.47 6.46
CA MET A 92 -15.78 17.24 7.23
C MET A 92 -15.23 18.59 7.67
N THR A 93 -14.05 18.61 8.32
CA THR A 93 -13.50 19.82 8.94
C THR A 93 -13.00 20.85 7.95
N ASN A 94 -12.69 20.44 6.72
CA ASN A 94 -12.25 21.34 5.64
C ASN A 94 -13.35 21.62 4.60
N GLY A 95 -14.60 21.22 4.86
CA GLY A 95 -15.73 21.52 3.99
C GLY A 95 -15.74 20.75 2.65
N LEU A 96 -14.91 19.72 2.48
CA LEU A 96 -14.81 18.97 1.23
C LEU A 96 -16.08 18.17 0.90
N LEU A 97 -16.90 17.88 1.92
CA LEU A 97 -18.16 17.14 1.78
C LEU A 97 -19.39 18.06 1.66
N HIS A 98 -19.19 19.39 1.64
CA HIS A 98 -20.31 20.34 1.56
C HIS A 98 -20.84 20.42 0.13
N ASN A 99 -21.93 19.71 -0.17
CA ASN A 99 -22.56 19.62 -1.51
C ASN A 99 -21.59 19.16 -2.61
N GLN A 100 -20.59 18.35 -2.24
CA GLN A 100 -19.56 17.85 -3.15
C GLN A 100 -19.35 16.36 -2.94
N ARG A 101 -18.89 15.70 -3.99
CA ARG A 101 -18.42 14.33 -3.98
C ARG A 101 -16.89 14.32 -4.06
N GLN A 102 -16.26 13.39 -3.40
CA GLN A 102 -14.80 13.29 -3.36
C GLN A 102 -14.34 11.89 -3.75
N LYS A 103 -13.31 11.83 -4.59
CA LYS A 103 -12.51 10.63 -4.86
C LYS A 103 -11.11 10.91 -4.34
N LEU A 104 -10.72 10.26 -3.27
CA LEU A 104 -9.48 10.54 -2.53
C LEU A 104 -8.65 9.28 -2.40
N TRP A 105 -7.33 9.43 -2.38
CA TRP A 105 -6.42 8.39 -1.96
C TRP A 105 -5.39 8.94 -0.97
N SER A 106 -4.87 8.06 -0.11
CA SER A 106 -3.83 8.39 0.85
C SER A 106 -2.85 7.25 0.97
N SER A 107 -1.58 7.54 1.22
CA SER A 107 -0.56 6.55 1.54
C SER A 107 0.20 6.97 2.79
N GLY A 108 0.56 5.99 3.62
CA GLY A 108 1.39 6.26 4.78
C GLY A 108 1.35 5.20 5.87
N PRO A 109 2.10 5.44 6.97
CA PRO A 109 2.22 4.48 8.06
C PRO A 109 0.96 4.43 8.92
N MET A 110 0.61 3.20 9.36
CA MET A 110 -0.42 2.87 10.34
C MET A 110 0.21 2.12 11.50
N PHE A 111 -0.46 2.13 12.66
CA PHE A 111 0.09 1.59 13.90
C PHE A 111 -0.93 0.72 14.63
N ARG A 112 -0.58 -0.58 14.82
CA ARG A 112 -1.39 -1.52 15.61
C ARG A 112 -0.51 -2.37 16.50
N TYR A 113 -0.81 -2.43 17.78
CA TYR A 113 -0.07 -3.26 18.74
C TYR A 113 -0.43 -4.74 18.58
N GLU A 114 -0.05 -5.31 17.46
CA GLU A 114 -0.29 -6.72 17.15
C GLU A 114 0.94 -7.59 17.46
N LYS A 115 0.72 -8.91 17.52
CA LYS A 115 1.82 -9.87 17.61
C LYS A 115 2.56 -9.90 16.26
N PRO A 116 3.84 -9.47 16.20
CA PRO A 116 4.56 -9.39 14.95
C PRO A 116 4.76 -10.78 14.32
N GLN A 117 4.48 -10.87 13.02
CA GLN A 117 4.76 -12.03 12.18
C GLN A 117 4.93 -11.55 10.73
N LYS A 118 5.37 -12.42 9.81
CA LYS A 118 5.54 -12.06 8.40
C LYS A 118 4.22 -11.50 7.83
N GLY A 119 4.26 -10.31 7.24
CA GLY A 119 3.09 -9.61 6.70
C GLY A 119 2.15 -8.98 7.76
N ARG A 120 2.56 -8.96 9.05
CA ARG A 120 1.82 -8.31 10.14
C ARG A 120 2.80 -7.61 11.07
N TYR A 121 2.80 -6.29 10.99
CA TYR A 121 3.74 -5.42 11.70
C TYR A 121 2.99 -4.48 12.65
N ARG A 122 3.70 -3.91 13.61
CA ARG A 122 3.16 -2.89 14.52
C ARG A 122 3.14 -1.49 13.90
N GLN A 123 4.11 -1.22 13.02
CA GLN A 123 4.06 -0.14 12.05
C GLN A 123 4.02 -0.79 10.67
N PHE A 124 3.04 -0.44 9.87
CA PHE A 124 2.85 -0.92 8.50
C PHE A 124 2.30 0.22 7.64
N HIS A 125 2.35 0.08 6.34
CA HIS A 125 1.86 1.10 5.43
C HIS A 125 0.59 0.64 4.73
N GLN A 126 -0.36 1.56 4.60
CA GLN A 126 -1.53 1.38 3.78
C GLN A 126 -1.52 2.35 2.61
N PHE A 127 -2.11 1.90 1.53
CA PHE A 127 -2.55 2.72 0.42
C PHE A 127 -4.07 2.64 0.41
N ASP A 128 -4.72 3.77 0.73
CA ASP A 128 -6.14 3.86 0.97
C ASP A 128 -6.81 4.58 -0.20
N ILE A 129 -7.97 4.07 -0.64
CA ILE A 129 -8.78 4.59 -1.76
C ILE A 129 -10.19 4.83 -1.22
N GLU A 130 -10.68 6.07 -1.29
CA GLU A 130 -11.94 6.48 -0.66
C GLU A 130 -12.79 7.30 -1.63
N ALA A 131 -14.07 6.93 -1.77
CA ALA A 131 -15.06 7.69 -2.53
C ALA A 131 -16.20 8.11 -1.60
N LEU A 132 -16.37 9.42 -1.42
CA LEU A 132 -17.30 10.02 -0.47
C LEU A 132 -18.39 10.78 -1.22
N GLY A 133 -19.66 10.60 -0.84
CA GLY A 133 -20.82 11.24 -1.46
C GLY A 133 -21.39 10.50 -2.67
N TYR A 134 -20.99 9.26 -2.92
CA TYR A 134 -21.48 8.41 -4.02
C TYR A 134 -22.37 7.28 -3.47
N ASP A 135 -23.61 7.21 -3.91
CA ASP A 135 -24.62 6.34 -3.32
C ASP A 135 -24.79 5.00 -4.07
N GLY A 136 -24.50 4.95 -5.35
CA GLY A 136 -24.78 3.79 -6.21
C GLY A 136 -23.79 2.64 -6.12
N PRO A 137 -24.15 1.43 -6.62
CA PRO A 137 -23.22 0.30 -6.76
C PRO A 137 -22.18 0.48 -7.87
N ASP A 138 -22.33 1.49 -8.71
CA ASP A 138 -21.42 1.87 -9.79
C ASP A 138 -20.05 2.30 -9.25
N ILE A 139 -20.02 3.11 -8.20
CA ILE A 139 -18.76 3.49 -7.54
C ILE A 139 -18.12 2.31 -6.80
N ASP A 140 -18.92 1.37 -6.27
CA ASP A 140 -18.42 0.14 -5.67
C ASP A 140 -17.69 -0.70 -6.71
N ALA A 141 -18.33 -0.87 -7.88
CA ALA A 141 -17.72 -1.56 -9.02
C ALA A 141 -16.44 -0.84 -9.49
N GLU A 142 -16.46 0.49 -9.58
CA GLU A 142 -15.27 1.27 -10.00
C GLU A 142 -14.07 1.04 -9.08
N ILE A 143 -14.24 1.08 -7.76
CA ILE A 143 -13.16 0.81 -6.79
C ILE A 143 -12.62 -0.61 -6.95
N ILE A 144 -13.50 -1.60 -7.09
CA ILE A 144 -13.09 -3.00 -7.30
C ILE A 144 -12.34 -3.16 -8.65
N ILE A 145 -12.81 -2.51 -9.72
CA ILE A 145 -12.14 -2.53 -11.01
C ILE A 145 -10.77 -1.86 -10.95
N ILE A 146 -10.63 -0.74 -10.23
CA ILE A 146 -9.34 -0.09 -10.01
C ILE A 146 -8.36 -1.05 -9.34
N THR A 147 -8.78 -1.72 -8.26
CA THR A 147 -7.91 -2.69 -7.56
C THR A 147 -7.53 -3.86 -8.47
N SER A 148 -8.47 -4.39 -9.29
CA SER A 148 -8.16 -5.40 -10.30
C SER A 148 -7.12 -4.93 -11.33
N ARG A 149 -7.19 -3.66 -11.75
CA ARG A 149 -6.19 -3.06 -12.66
C ARG A 149 -4.82 -2.90 -12.01
N ILE A 150 -4.78 -2.62 -10.71
CA ILE A 150 -3.52 -2.60 -9.94
C ILE A 150 -2.84 -3.96 -10.03
N TRP A 151 -3.55 -5.05 -9.76
CA TRP A 151 -2.99 -6.40 -9.83
C TRP A 151 -2.44 -6.70 -11.22
N ARG A 152 -3.20 -6.38 -12.27
CA ARG A 152 -2.77 -6.55 -13.67
C ARG A 152 -1.53 -5.74 -14.00
N ALA A 153 -1.47 -4.47 -13.59
CA ALA A 153 -0.32 -3.59 -13.85
C ALA A 153 0.95 -4.07 -13.15
N LEU A 154 0.81 -4.73 -12.00
CA LEU A 154 1.91 -5.33 -11.24
C LEU A 154 2.24 -6.77 -11.68
N GLY A 155 1.53 -7.34 -12.65
CA GLY A 155 1.71 -8.74 -13.06
C GLY A 155 1.32 -9.75 -11.98
N ILE A 156 0.40 -9.39 -11.08
CA ILE A 156 -0.09 -10.26 -9.99
C ILE A 156 -1.38 -10.93 -10.45
N ASP A 157 -1.34 -12.24 -10.66
CA ASP A 157 -2.46 -13.09 -11.05
C ASP A 157 -2.99 -14.00 -9.94
N ALA A 158 -2.20 -14.15 -8.87
CA ALA A 158 -2.48 -15.05 -7.75
C ALA A 158 -3.38 -14.42 -6.68
N VAL A 159 -4.46 -13.73 -7.10
CA VAL A 159 -5.44 -13.12 -6.20
C VAL A 159 -6.88 -13.46 -6.62
N GLU A 160 -7.73 -13.69 -5.65
CA GLU A 160 -9.17 -13.94 -5.82
C GLU A 160 -9.98 -12.84 -5.15
N LEU A 161 -11.03 -12.38 -5.80
CA LEU A 161 -11.98 -11.42 -5.23
C LEU A 161 -13.09 -12.15 -4.48
N GLU A 162 -13.25 -11.85 -3.21
CA GLU A 162 -14.39 -12.25 -2.41
C GLU A 162 -15.34 -11.07 -2.19
N LEU A 163 -16.63 -11.28 -2.37
CA LEU A 163 -17.69 -10.29 -2.20
C LEU A 163 -18.74 -10.77 -1.21
N ASN A 164 -19.31 -9.81 -0.47
CA ASN A 164 -20.51 -10.01 0.32
C ASN A 164 -21.31 -8.70 0.45
N SER A 165 -22.53 -8.80 0.92
CA SER A 165 -23.30 -7.66 1.39
C SER A 165 -23.68 -7.86 2.86
N LEU A 166 -23.41 -6.84 3.68
CA LEU A 166 -23.82 -6.80 5.08
C LEU A 166 -25.25 -6.23 5.28
N GLY A 167 -25.84 -5.71 4.21
CA GLY A 167 -27.14 -5.06 4.26
C GLY A 167 -27.13 -3.72 5.01
N THR A 168 -28.31 -3.23 5.34
CA THR A 168 -28.53 -2.04 6.17
C THR A 168 -28.25 -2.32 7.66
N ALA A 169 -28.33 -1.28 8.49
CA ALA A 169 -28.23 -1.44 9.95
C ALA A 169 -29.34 -2.35 10.49
N ALA A 170 -30.56 -2.31 9.91
CA ALA A 170 -31.67 -3.18 10.28
C ALA A 170 -31.36 -4.65 9.93
N SER A 171 -30.95 -4.92 8.70
CA SER A 171 -30.55 -6.26 8.25
C SER A 171 -29.43 -6.85 9.12
N ARG A 172 -28.44 -6.04 9.48
CA ARG A 172 -27.36 -6.47 10.38
C ARG A 172 -27.84 -6.79 11.79
N LEU A 173 -28.81 -6.02 12.31
CA LEU A 173 -29.39 -6.29 13.63
C LEU A 173 -30.13 -7.62 13.63
N GLU A 174 -30.96 -7.90 12.62
CA GLU A 174 -31.67 -9.17 12.47
C GLU A 174 -30.71 -10.35 12.36
N HIS A 175 -29.69 -10.24 11.49
CA HIS A 175 -28.65 -11.26 11.37
C HIS A 175 -27.90 -11.49 12.69
N ARG A 176 -27.53 -10.41 13.40
CA ARG A 176 -26.88 -10.51 14.71
C ARG A 176 -27.75 -11.25 15.72
N GLN A 177 -29.05 -10.96 15.79
CA GLN A 177 -30.00 -11.65 16.66
C GLN A 177 -30.09 -13.14 16.33
N ALA A 178 -30.19 -13.48 15.04
CA ALA A 178 -30.22 -14.86 14.58
C ALA A 178 -28.91 -15.61 14.91
N LEU A 179 -27.75 -14.97 14.73
CA LEU A 179 -26.45 -15.53 15.12
C LEU A 179 -26.33 -15.75 16.62
N THR A 180 -26.74 -14.76 17.41
CA THR A 180 -26.74 -14.90 18.88
C THR A 180 -27.60 -16.08 19.31
N ALA A 181 -28.83 -16.16 18.79
CA ALA A 181 -29.73 -17.27 19.10
C ALA A 181 -29.21 -18.64 18.64
N TYR A 182 -28.50 -18.67 17.50
CA TYR A 182 -27.84 -19.88 17.00
C TYR A 182 -26.69 -20.32 17.90
N PHE A 183 -25.74 -19.44 18.22
CA PHE A 183 -24.58 -19.77 19.02
C PHE A 183 -24.91 -20.01 20.49
N GLU A 184 -25.95 -19.38 21.05
CA GLU A 184 -26.44 -19.71 22.42
C GLU A 184 -26.93 -21.16 22.50
N ARG A 185 -27.60 -21.67 21.46
CA ARG A 185 -28.02 -23.09 21.42
C ARG A 185 -26.86 -24.08 21.31
N HIS A 186 -25.70 -23.60 20.84
CA HIS A 186 -24.47 -24.36 20.65
C HIS A 186 -23.35 -23.89 21.60
N LYS A 187 -23.69 -23.29 22.72
CA LYS A 187 -22.72 -22.64 23.62
C LYS A 187 -21.66 -23.60 24.15
N ASP A 188 -22.01 -24.85 24.36
CA ASP A 188 -21.08 -25.87 24.84
C ASP A 188 -20.05 -26.29 23.78
N ASP A 189 -20.40 -26.14 22.50
CA ASP A 189 -19.53 -26.47 21.37
C ASP A 189 -18.57 -25.31 21.03
N LEU A 190 -18.76 -24.11 21.62
CA LEU A 190 -17.90 -22.96 21.37
C LEU A 190 -16.57 -23.09 22.10
N ASP A 191 -15.48 -22.68 21.44
CA ASP A 191 -14.20 -22.47 22.12
C ASP A 191 -14.24 -21.26 23.07
N ALA A 192 -13.22 -21.11 23.91
CA ALA A 192 -13.17 -20.07 24.95
C ALA A 192 -13.25 -18.64 24.37
N ASP A 193 -12.57 -18.40 23.24
CA ASP A 193 -12.57 -17.10 22.56
C ASP A 193 -13.94 -16.81 21.97
N SER A 194 -14.58 -17.78 21.31
CA SER A 194 -15.91 -17.65 20.73
C SER A 194 -16.98 -17.42 21.78
N ARG A 195 -16.88 -18.09 22.95
CA ARG A 195 -17.77 -17.82 24.10
C ARG A 195 -17.64 -16.38 24.60
N ALA A 196 -16.43 -15.87 24.71
CA ALA A 196 -16.20 -14.49 25.15
C ALA A 196 -16.73 -13.45 24.14
N ARG A 197 -16.79 -13.82 22.85
CA ARG A 197 -17.29 -12.96 21.75
C ARG A 197 -18.80 -13.01 21.62
N LEU A 198 -19.47 -14.06 22.09
CA LEU A 198 -20.90 -14.28 21.90
C LEU A 198 -21.74 -13.12 22.41
N ASP A 199 -21.46 -12.63 23.63
CA ASP A 199 -22.20 -11.51 24.25
C ASP A 199 -21.82 -10.15 23.63
N ARG A 200 -20.60 -10.01 23.12
CA ARG A 200 -20.06 -8.72 22.67
C ARG A 200 -20.23 -8.50 21.15
N ASN A 201 -19.73 -9.44 20.37
CA ASN A 201 -19.75 -9.36 18.90
C ASN A 201 -19.79 -10.75 18.26
N PRO A 202 -21.00 -11.38 18.17
CA PRO A 202 -21.15 -12.73 17.63
C PRO A 202 -20.72 -12.87 16.17
N LEU A 203 -20.71 -11.78 15.38
CA LEU A 203 -20.19 -11.77 14.00
C LEU A 203 -18.71 -12.20 13.93
N ARG A 204 -17.94 -11.93 14.97
CA ARG A 204 -16.53 -12.32 15.06
C ARG A 204 -16.29 -13.82 15.25
N ILE A 205 -17.33 -14.56 15.64
CA ILE A 205 -17.24 -16.01 15.70
C ILE A 205 -17.15 -16.61 14.30
N LEU A 206 -17.76 -15.94 13.30
CA LEU A 206 -17.69 -16.36 11.90
C LEU A 206 -16.27 -16.33 11.31
N ASP A 207 -15.39 -15.49 11.87
CA ASP A 207 -13.98 -15.38 11.49
C ASP A 207 -13.06 -16.41 12.20
N SER A 208 -13.63 -17.35 12.98
CA SER A 208 -12.84 -18.35 13.69
C SER A 208 -12.04 -19.20 12.70
N LYS A 209 -10.74 -19.29 12.93
CA LYS A 209 -9.83 -20.17 12.18
C LYS A 209 -9.58 -21.51 12.90
N ASN A 210 -10.29 -21.74 14.01
CA ASN A 210 -10.20 -22.98 14.75
C ASN A 210 -10.88 -24.12 13.95
N PRO A 211 -10.15 -25.19 13.58
CA PRO A 211 -10.73 -26.30 12.81
C PRO A 211 -11.95 -26.94 13.49
N ASP A 212 -11.98 -26.99 14.82
CA ASP A 212 -13.08 -27.57 15.59
C ASP A 212 -14.38 -26.74 15.48
N MET A 213 -14.24 -25.43 15.19
CA MET A 213 -15.37 -24.53 14.99
C MET A 213 -15.93 -24.54 13.57
N MET A 214 -15.21 -25.10 12.59
CA MET A 214 -15.57 -24.95 11.17
C MET A 214 -16.96 -25.54 10.83
N ALA A 215 -17.34 -26.66 11.39
CA ALA A 215 -18.65 -27.26 11.16
C ALA A 215 -19.77 -26.35 11.71
N LEU A 216 -19.59 -25.83 12.92
CA LEU A 216 -20.51 -24.93 13.58
C LEU A 216 -20.65 -23.60 12.84
N VAL A 217 -19.53 -22.99 12.48
CA VAL A 217 -19.51 -21.75 11.70
C VAL A 217 -20.13 -21.95 10.31
N SER A 218 -19.91 -23.12 9.68
CA SER A 218 -20.48 -23.43 8.37
C SER A 218 -22.00 -23.58 8.36
N ALA A 219 -22.61 -23.96 9.50
CA ALA A 219 -24.04 -24.10 9.66
C ALA A 219 -24.74 -22.85 10.21
N ALA A 220 -23.95 -21.81 10.56
CA ALA A 220 -24.49 -20.57 11.12
C ALA A 220 -25.29 -19.76 10.08
N PRO A 221 -26.29 -18.98 10.51
CA PRO A 221 -27.02 -18.06 9.64
C PRO A 221 -26.07 -17.16 8.85
N VAL A 222 -26.35 -16.95 7.57
CA VAL A 222 -25.53 -16.11 6.69
C VAL A 222 -26.18 -14.74 6.47
N THR A 223 -25.38 -13.72 6.25
CA THR A 223 -25.85 -12.33 6.11
C THR A 223 -26.85 -12.17 4.97
N THR A 224 -26.66 -12.91 3.88
CA THR A 224 -27.50 -12.85 2.68
C THR A 224 -28.97 -13.20 2.91
N ASP A 225 -29.29 -13.99 3.96
CA ASP A 225 -30.66 -14.40 4.30
C ASP A 225 -31.47 -13.26 4.96
N PHE A 226 -30.81 -12.19 5.36
CA PHE A 226 -31.39 -11.05 6.11
C PHE A 226 -31.34 -9.73 5.33
N LEU A 227 -30.94 -9.77 4.05
CA LEU A 227 -30.86 -8.55 3.24
C LEU A 227 -32.26 -8.00 2.93
N ASP A 228 -32.42 -6.71 3.12
CA ASP A 228 -33.57 -5.98 2.64
C ASP A 228 -33.55 -5.85 1.09
N ALA A 229 -34.73 -5.50 0.50
CA ALA A 229 -34.88 -5.42 -0.94
C ALA A 229 -33.92 -4.42 -1.61
N GLU A 230 -33.61 -3.31 -0.94
CA GLU A 230 -32.64 -2.30 -1.43
C GLU A 230 -31.24 -2.90 -1.49
N SER A 231 -30.80 -3.57 -0.43
CA SER A 231 -29.47 -4.21 -0.35
C SER A 231 -29.34 -5.35 -1.37
N VAL A 232 -30.40 -6.12 -1.59
CA VAL A 232 -30.43 -7.16 -2.65
C VAL A 232 -30.28 -6.54 -4.03
N ALA A 233 -31.04 -5.47 -4.34
CA ALA A 233 -30.96 -4.78 -5.62
C ALA A 233 -29.57 -4.15 -5.84
N HIS A 234 -29.01 -3.49 -4.82
CA HIS A 234 -27.67 -2.91 -4.85
C HIS A 234 -26.61 -3.97 -5.16
N PHE A 235 -26.61 -5.08 -4.41
CA PHE A 235 -25.62 -6.15 -4.57
C PHE A 235 -25.76 -6.85 -5.92
N SER A 236 -27.01 -7.11 -6.39
CA SER A 236 -27.26 -7.67 -7.71
C SER A 236 -26.72 -6.78 -8.83
N THR A 237 -26.93 -5.46 -8.73
CA THR A 237 -26.43 -4.50 -9.72
C THR A 237 -24.89 -4.44 -9.69
N LEU A 238 -24.26 -4.46 -8.51
CA LEU A 238 -22.81 -4.56 -8.39
C LEU A 238 -22.26 -5.78 -9.12
N CYS A 239 -22.82 -6.96 -8.87
CA CYS A 239 -22.42 -8.20 -9.55
C CYS A 239 -22.54 -8.08 -11.08
N GLN A 240 -23.65 -7.54 -11.60
CA GLN A 240 -23.83 -7.31 -13.03
C GLN A 240 -22.77 -6.37 -13.63
N LEU A 241 -22.41 -5.29 -12.91
CA LEU A 241 -21.37 -4.36 -13.35
C LEU A 241 -20.00 -5.04 -13.41
N LEU A 242 -19.68 -5.86 -12.43
CA LEU A 242 -18.43 -6.64 -12.41
C LEU A 242 -18.39 -7.69 -13.52
N ASP A 243 -19.50 -8.39 -13.77
CA ASP A 243 -19.64 -9.35 -14.86
C ASP A 243 -19.41 -8.67 -16.22
N GLN A 244 -20.02 -7.50 -16.45
CA GLN A 244 -19.83 -6.70 -17.67
C GLN A 244 -18.39 -6.21 -17.83
N ALA A 245 -17.69 -5.96 -16.73
CA ALA A 245 -16.29 -5.57 -16.73
C ALA A 245 -15.32 -6.77 -16.86
N GLY A 246 -15.83 -8.00 -16.86
CA GLY A 246 -15.02 -9.21 -16.93
C GLY A 246 -14.20 -9.48 -15.66
N ILE A 247 -14.70 -9.04 -14.50
CA ILE A 247 -14.07 -9.27 -13.20
C ILE A 247 -14.61 -10.55 -12.59
N ASN A 248 -13.75 -11.52 -12.39
CA ASN A 248 -14.10 -12.75 -11.68
C ASN A 248 -14.16 -12.51 -10.17
N TYR A 249 -15.17 -13.06 -9.52
CA TYR A 249 -15.35 -12.96 -8.07
C TYR A 249 -16.03 -14.21 -7.51
N ARG A 250 -15.92 -14.40 -6.20
CA ARG A 250 -16.67 -15.39 -5.43
C ARG A 250 -17.53 -14.69 -4.38
N VAL A 251 -18.82 -14.99 -4.35
CA VAL A 251 -19.67 -14.54 -3.24
C VAL A 251 -19.36 -15.38 -2.01
N ASN A 252 -18.90 -14.71 -0.94
CA ASN A 252 -18.64 -15.34 0.35
C ASN A 252 -19.61 -14.77 1.40
N PRO A 253 -20.73 -15.45 1.70
CA PRO A 253 -21.77 -14.94 2.60
C PRO A 253 -21.31 -14.85 4.06
N ARG A 254 -20.09 -15.31 4.38
CA ARG A 254 -19.46 -15.22 5.70
C ARG A 254 -18.37 -14.16 5.76
N LEU A 255 -18.09 -13.49 4.65
CA LEU A 255 -17.14 -12.39 4.64
C LEU A 255 -17.67 -11.26 5.52
N VAL A 256 -16.96 -10.99 6.61
CA VAL A 256 -17.16 -9.86 7.52
C VAL A 256 -15.86 -9.08 7.63
N ARG A 257 -15.95 -7.84 8.09
CA ARG A 257 -14.79 -6.95 8.20
C ARG A 257 -14.42 -6.70 9.67
N GLY A 258 -13.14 -6.36 9.88
CA GLY A 258 -12.56 -6.12 11.19
C GLY A 258 -13.01 -4.83 11.88
N LEU A 259 -13.76 -3.97 11.22
CA LEU A 259 -14.21 -2.67 11.69
C LEU A 259 -15.73 -2.59 11.57
N ASP A 260 -16.40 -1.98 12.52
CA ASP A 260 -17.87 -2.06 12.67
C ASP A 260 -18.64 -1.05 11.80
N TYR A 261 -17.95 -0.13 11.13
CA TYR A 261 -18.59 0.91 10.32
C TYR A 261 -19.15 0.42 8.97
N TYR A 262 -18.77 -0.77 8.53
CA TYR A 262 -19.17 -1.27 7.22
C TYR A 262 -20.68 -1.56 7.10
N SER A 263 -21.23 -1.31 5.90
CA SER A 263 -22.60 -1.58 5.51
C SER A 263 -22.66 -2.03 4.05
N LYS A 264 -23.76 -2.62 3.60
CA LYS A 264 -23.95 -3.07 2.20
C LYS A 264 -22.71 -3.82 1.67
N THR A 265 -22.08 -3.35 0.61
CA THR A 265 -20.95 -4.01 -0.06
C THR A 265 -19.72 -4.13 0.84
N VAL A 266 -19.17 -5.34 0.96
CA VAL A 266 -17.84 -5.62 1.48
C VAL A 266 -17.10 -6.55 0.55
N PHE A 267 -15.77 -6.36 0.45
CA PHE A 267 -14.93 -7.18 -0.42
C PHE A 267 -13.52 -7.36 0.13
N GLU A 268 -12.88 -8.44 -0.29
CA GLU A 268 -11.46 -8.71 -0.06
C GLU A 268 -10.81 -9.30 -1.31
N TRP A 269 -9.60 -8.86 -1.60
CA TRP A 269 -8.70 -9.58 -2.49
C TRP A 269 -7.79 -10.46 -1.65
N VAL A 270 -7.91 -11.77 -1.88
CA VAL A 270 -7.22 -12.78 -1.09
C VAL A 270 -6.25 -13.60 -1.95
N THR A 271 -5.20 -14.14 -1.32
CA THR A 271 -4.22 -15.01 -1.96
C THR A 271 -3.83 -16.15 -1.03
N ASP A 272 -3.48 -17.29 -1.59
CA ASP A 272 -2.90 -18.44 -0.88
C ASP A 272 -1.36 -18.36 -0.77
N LYS A 273 -0.72 -17.47 -1.53
CA LYS A 273 0.74 -17.34 -1.62
C LYS A 273 1.39 -16.78 -0.36
N LEU A 274 0.64 -16.10 0.49
CA LEU A 274 1.16 -15.48 1.72
C LEU A 274 0.71 -16.21 3.01
N GLY A 275 0.24 -17.42 2.90
CA GLY A 275 -0.18 -18.26 4.03
C GLY A 275 -1.32 -17.62 4.83
N ALA A 276 -1.19 -17.53 6.15
CA ALA A 276 -2.26 -17.02 7.03
C ALA A 276 -2.60 -15.52 6.84
N GLN A 277 -1.79 -14.77 6.09
CA GLN A 277 -1.97 -13.34 5.80
C GLN A 277 -2.47 -13.12 4.37
N GLY A 278 -3.45 -13.90 3.95
CA GLY A 278 -3.95 -13.95 2.56
C GLY A 278 -4.66 -12.67 2.08
N THR A 279 -5.20 -11.82 2.95
CA THR A 279 -5.88 -10.59 2.52
C THR A 279 -4.86 -9.51 2.17
N ILE A 280 -4.82 -9.11 0.89
CA ILE A 280 -3.92 -8.08 0.35
C ILE A 280 -4.60 -6.71 0.33
N CYS A 281 -5.86 -6.69 -0.08
CA CYS A 281 -6.70 -5.50 -0.12
C CYS A 281 -8.08 -5.85 0.44
N GLY A 282 -8.65 -4.93 1.17
CA GLY A 282 -10.01 -5.13 1.66
C GLY A 282 -10.72 -3.82 1.93
N GLY A 283 -12.03 -3.83 1.68
CA GLY A 283 -12.84 -2.64 1.78
C GLY A 283 -14.33 -2.91 1.80
N GLY A 284 -15.09 -1.84 1.57
CA GLY A 284 -16.55 -1.87 1.50
C GLY A 284 -17.19 -0.52 1.76
N ARG A 285 -18.52 -0.49 1.75
CA ARG A 285 -19.32 0.70 2.07
C ARG A 285 -19.37 0.97 3.57
N TYR A 286 -19.40 2.24 3.91
CA TYR A 286 -19.50 2.73 5.29
C TYR A 286 -20.35 4.02 5.38
N ASP A 287 -21.58 3.95 4.85
CA ASP A 287 -22.50 5.09 4.69
C ASP A 287 -22.85 5.79 6.01
N GLY A 288 -22.71 5.09 7.15
CA GLY A 288 -22.98 5.64 8.48
C GLY A 288 -21.85 6.44 9.12
N LEU A 289 -20.60 6.31 8.62
CA LEU A 289 -19.42 6.80 9.31
C LEU A 289 -19.39 8.33 9.45
N VAL A 290 -19.74 9.08 8.40
CA VAL A 290 -19.78 10.54 8.44
C VAL A 290 -20.75 11.03 9.51
N SER A 291 -21.91 10.41 9.64
CA SER A 291 -22.91 10.72 10.67
C SER A 291 -22.44 10.36 12.08
N GLN A 292 -21.75 9.23 12.25
CA GLN A 292 -21.16 8.81 13.55
C GLN A 292 -20.12 9.83 14.04
N LEU A 293 -19.41 10.46 13.12
CA LEU A 293 -18.43 11.51 13.42
C LEU A 293 -19.05 12.92 13.56
N GLY A 294 -20.39 13.03 13.45
CA GLY A 294 -21.13 14.28 13.65
C GLY A 294 -21.35 15.09 12.37
N GLY A 295 -21.11 14.51 11.19
CA GLY A 295 -21.41 15.11 9.90
C GLY A 295 -22.81 14.83 9.39
N LYS A 296 -23.15 15.37 8.22
CA LYS A 296 -24.38 15.04 7.52
C LYS A 296 -24.28 13.61 6.94
N PRO A 297 -25.39 12.86 6.85
CA PRO A 297 -25.39 11.57 6.18
C PRO A 297 -24.74 11.67 4.78
N THR A 298 -23.71 10.90 4.56
CA THR A 298 -22.92 10.93 3.33
C THR A 298 -22.51 9.51 2.99
N PRO A 299 -23.03 8.95 1.88
CA PRO A 299 -22.64 7.61 1.47
C PRO A 299 -21.16 7.57 1.13
N ALA A 300 -20.53 6.44 1.45
CA ALA A 300 -19.09 6.30 1.27
C ALA A 300 -18.68 4.85 1.06
N ILE A 301 -17.65 4.66 0.25
CA ILE A 301 -16.99 3.38 0.04
C ILE A 301 -15.50 3.59 -0.09
N GLY A 302 -14.71 2.64 0.41
CA GLY A 302 -13.27 2.67 0.25
C GLY A 302 -12.64 1.32 0.47
N CYS A 303 -11.33 1.27 0.23
CA CYS A 303 -10.51 0.10 0.52
C CYS A 303 -9.09 0.48 0.88
N ALA A 304 -8.41 -0.44 1.55
CA ALA A 304 -7.01 -0.30 1.93
C ALA A 304 -6.19 -1.47 1.40
N ILE A 305 -5.02 -1.17 0.84
CA ILE A 305 -4.01 -2.12 0.39
C ILE A 305 -2.85 -2.08 1.39
N GLY A 306 -2.48 -3.22 1.96
CA GLY A 306 -1.30 -3.32 2.81
C GLY A 306 -0.03 -3.39 1.97
N MET A 307 0.80 -2.33 2.02
CA MET A 307 1.94 -2.18 1.12
C MET A 307 3.02 -3.24 1.32
N GLU A 308 3.31 -3.64 2.56
CA GLU A 308 4.27 -4.71 2.84
C GLU A 308 3.81 -6.06 2.27
N ARG A 309 2.49 -6.35 2.36
CA ARG A 309 1.92 -7.57 1.78
C ARG A 309 1.94 -7.52 0.26
N LEU A 310 1.62 -6.35 -0.31
CA LEU A 310 1.68 -6.13 -1.75
C LEU A 310 3.09 -6.35 -2.30
N LEU A 311 4.10 -5.75 -1.65
CA LEU A 311 5.51 -5.94 -2.03
C LEU A 311 5.95 -7.41 -1.93
N GLU A 312 5.55 -8.10 -0.88
CA GLU A 312 5.85 -9.52 -0.72
C GLU A 312 5.16 -10.37 -1.80
N LEU A 313 3.90 -10.11 -2.10
CA LEU A 313 3.17 -10.80 -3.15
C LEU A 313 3.78 -10.53 -4.52
N TYR A 314 4.15 -9.27 -4.81
CA TYR A 314 4.85 -8.90 -6.04
C TYR A 314 6.12 -9.74 -6.23
N LYS A 315 6.95 -9.87 -5.19
CA LYS A 315 8.17 -10.71 -5.22
C LYS A 315 7.84 -12.19 -5.46
N VAL A 316 6.83 -12.73 -4.78
CA VAL A 316 6.41 -14.14 -4.92
C VAL A 316 5.83 -14.45 -6.31
N CYS A 317 5.17 -13.48 -6.94
CA CYS A 317 4.68 -13.59 -8.32
C CYS A 317 5.76 -13.37 -9.40
N GLY A 318 7.03 -13.26 -9.00
CA GLY A 318 8.16 -13.10 -9.94
C GLY A 318 8.46 -11.67 -10.34
N GLY A 319 7.85 -10.70 -9.65
CA GLY A 319 8.15 -9.28 -9.83
C GLY A 319 9.64 -8.98 -9.59
N GLN A 320 10.26 -8.30 -10.54
CA GLN A 320 11.68 -8.00 -10.47
C GLN A 320 11.94 -6.79 -9.56
N PRO A 321 12.98 -6.84 -8.71
CA PRO A 321 13.33 -5.71 -7.91
C PRO A 321 13.80 -4.54 -8.79
N VAL A 322 13.28 -3.36 -8.53
CA VAL A 322 13.78 -2.14 -9.18
C VAL A 322 15.10 -1.76 -8.50
N MET A 323 16.13 -1.59 -9.31
CA MET A 323 17.44 -1.17 -8.83
C MET A 323 17.59 0.35 -8.98
N ASN A 324 17.94 1.01 -7.90
CA ASN A 324 18.24 2.45 -7.92
C ASN A 324 19.74 2.69 -8.14
N SER A 325 20.36 1.96 -9.08
CA SER A 325 21.75 2.12 -9.44
C SER A 325 21.96 3.38 -10.29
N PRO A 326 23.09 4.07 -10.18
CA PRO A 326 23.40 5.15 -11.11
C PRO A 326 23.61 4.62 -12.52
N ASP A 327 23.32 5.43 -13.52
CA ASP A 327 23.56 5.08 -14.91
C ASP A 327 25.05 5.17 -15.21
N ALA A 328 25.73 6.16 -14.62
CA ALA A 328 27.17 6.36 -14.78
C ALA A 328 27.86 6.62 -13.42
N TYR A 329 29.10 6.18 -13.30
CA TYR A 329 29.97 6.46 -12.14
C TYR A 329 31.25 7.16 -12.60
N LEU A 330 31.54 8.37 -12.09
CA LEU A 330 32.75 9.10 -12.44
C LEU A 330 33.94 8.58 -11.64
N VAL A 331 34.98 8.20 -12.37
CA VAL A 331 36.32 7.84 -11.88
C VAL A 331 37.31 8.95 -12.32
N ALA A 332 37.79 9.72 -11.35
CA ALA A 332 38.73 10.85 -11.61
C ALA A 332 40.04 10.60 -10.86
N VAL A 333 41.16 10.57 -11.61
CA VAL A 333 42.48 10.23 -11.08
C VAL A 333 43.51 11.27 -11.52
N GLY A 334 44.17 11.87 -10.54
CA GLY A 334 45.14 12.94 -10.72
C GLY A 334 44.84 14.13 -9.81
N GLY A 335 45.88 14.85 -9.38
CA GLY A 335 45.72 15.96 -8.44
C GLY A 335 44.95 17.15 -9.00
N GLU A 336 45.09 17.43 -10.28
CA GLU A 336 44.47 18.56 -10.97
C GLU A 336 43.14 18.19 -11.64
N VAL A 337 42.79 16.89 -11.68
CA VAL A 337 41.61 16.38 -12.41
C VAL A 337 40.29 16.65 -11.64
N LEU A 338 40.34 16.73 -10.31
CA LEU A 338 39.10 16.76 -9.48
C LEU A 338 38.20 17.97 -9.81
N LEU A 339 38.77 19.19 -9.89
CA LEU A 339 37.94 20.38 -10.10
C LEU A 339 37.32 20.42 -11.49
N PRO A 340 38.05 20.17 -12.61
CA PRO A 340 37.45 20.10 -13.94
C PRO A 340 36.45 18.96 -14.08
N ALA A 341 36.71 17.77 -13.50
CA ALA A 341 35.81 16.65 -13.52
C ALA A 341 34.50 16.93 -12.79
N PHE A 342 34.60 17.64 -11.65
CA PHE A 342 33.40 18.09 -10.91
C PHE A 342 32.53 19.04 -11.75
N ALA A 343 33.18 20.06 -12.37
CA ALA A 343 32.46 21.00 -13.24
C ALA A 343 31.81 20.30 -14.46
N LEU A 344 32.50 19.33 -15.06
CA LEU A 344 32.00 18.55 -16.17
C LEU A 344 30.75 17.75 -15.80
N VAL A 345 30.76 17.07 -14.63
CA VAL A 345 29.59 16.29 -14.17
C VAL A 345 28.42 17.20 -13.86
N GLU A 346 28.63 18.36 -13.27
CA GLU A 346 27.54 19.31 -13.01
C GLU A 346 26.96 19.87 -14.33
N SER A 347 27.81 20.13 -15.33
CA SER A 347 27.31 20.50 -16.68
C SER A 347 26.45 19.37 -17.27
N LEU A 348 26.94 18.12 -17.18
CA LEU A 348 26.22 16.95 -17.69
C LEU A 348 24.89 16.71 -16.98
N ARG A 349 24.81 16.91 -15.66
CA ARG A 349 23.54 16.84 -14.90
C ARG A 349 22.53 17.89 -15.36
N ASN A 350 23.00 19.08 -15.73
CA ASN A 350 22.13 20.14 -16.29
C ASN A 350 21.66 19.82 -17.72
N GLU A 351 22.52 19.25 -18.55
CA GLU A 351 22.24 18.94 -19.96
C GLU A 351 21.40 17.66 -20.10
N ALA A 352 21.60 16.69 -19.20
CA ALA A 352 20.95 15.38 -19.22
C ALA A 352 20.42 15.00 -17.82
N PRO A 353 19.37 15.68 -17.32
CA PRO A 353 18.86 15.47 -15.96
C PRO A 353 18.25 14.08 -15.74
N ASP A 354 17.95 13.36 -16.79
CA ASP A 354 17.45 11.99 -16.73
C ASP A 354 18.55 10.95 -16.44
N ILE A 355 19.83 11.31 -16.60
CA ILE A 355 20.97 10.41 -16.37
C ILE A 355 21.45 10.57 -14.93
N ARG A 356 21.41 9.48 -14.18
CA ARG A 356 21.88 9.44 -12.78
C ARG A 356 23.37 9.21 -12.76
N ILE A 357 24.13 10.21 -12.29
CA ILE A 357 25.59 10.17 -12.24
C ILE A 357 26.07 10.22 -10.79
N GLU A 358 26.76 9.20 -10.35
CA GLU A 358 27.49 9.18 -9.08
C GLU A 358 28.97 9.58 -9.30
N MET A 359 29.49 10.40 -8.42
CA MET A 359 30.90 10.78 -8.44
C MET A 359 31.70 10.01 -7.40
N ASN A 360 32.92 9.63 -7.76
CA ASN A 360 33.86 9.14 -6.76
C ASN A 360 34.30 10.27 -5.83
N CYS A 361 33.77 10.29 -4.62
CA CYS A 361 34.23 11.21 -3.56
C CYS A 361 35.28 10.55 -2.67
N GLY A 362 36.22 11.39 -2.11
CA GLY A 362 37.25 10.91 -1.21
C GLY A 362 38.49 10.34 -1.89
N GLY A 363 38.66 10.55 -3.20
CA GLY A 363 39.90 10.20 -3.94
C GLY A 363 40.14 8.68 -4.02
N GLY A 364 41.44 8.33 -4.06
CA GLY A 364 41.91 6.94 -4.13
C GLY A 364 42.50 6.58 -5.50
N SER A 365 43.22 5.44 -5.56
CA SER A 365 43.78 4.95 -6.81
C SER A 365 42.74 4.57 -7.82
N PHE A 366 43.09 4.56 -9.10
CA PHE A 366 42.22 4.09 -10.19
C PHE A 366 41.53 2.75 -9.88
N LYS A 367 42.30 1.76 -9.45
CA LYS A 367 41.78 0.45 -9.07
C LYS A 367 40.74 0.52 -7.95
N SER A 368 40.96 1.37 -6.94
CA SER A 368 39.99 1.51 -5.84
C SER A 368 38.71 2.23 -6.27
N GLN A 369 38.81 3.22 -7.15
CA GLN A 369 37.67 3.93 -7.70
C GLN A 369 36.87 3.03 -8.63
N MET A 370 37.48 2.27 -9.51
CA MET A 370 36.82 1.27 -10.36
C MET A 370 36.09 0.20 -9.56
N LYS A 371 36.66 -0.24 -8.43
CA LYS A 371 35.97 -1.17 -7.53
C LYS A 371 34.71 -0.55 -6.87
N ARG A 372 34.75 0.75 -6.59
CA ARG A 372 33.55 1.48 -6.09
C ARG A 372 32.51 1.63 -7.20
N ALA A 373 32.93 1.98 -8.41
CA ALA A 373 32.08 2.06 -9.59
C ALA A 373 31.36 0.72 -9.85
N ASP A 374 32.05 -0.40 -9.76
CA ASP A 374 31.44 -1.72 -9.90
C ASP A 374 30.43 -2.02 -8.80
N ARG A 375 30.74 -1.67 -7.54
CA ARG A 375 29.85 -1.86 -6.39
C ARG A 375 28.60 -0.97 -6.41
N SER A 376 28.68 0.22 -7.04
CA SER A 376 27.54 1.13 -7.12
C SER A 376 26.43 0.57 -7.99
N GLY A 377 26.69 -0.46 -8.78
CA GLY A 377 25.74 -1.00 -9.74
C GLY A 377 25.64 -0.18 -11.03
N ALA A 378 26.47 0.87 -11.21
CA ALA A 378 26.47 1.70 -12.40
C ALA A 378 26.63 0.88 -13.69
N THR A 379 25.93 1.33 -14.74
CA THR A 379 26.01 0.72 -16.09
C THR A 379 27.38 0.98 -16.71
N VAL A 380 27.88 2.22 -16.55
CA VAL A 380 29.16 2.64 -17.13
C VAL A 380 30.05 3.36 -16.12
N ALA A 381 31.36 3.28 -16.32
CA ALA A 381 32.32 4.19 -15.69
C ALA A 381 32.69 5.30 -16.67
N LEU A 382 32.64 6.54 -16.20
CA LEU A 382 33.22 7.71 -16.86
C LEU A 382 34.62 7.91 -16.29
N ILE A 383 35.66 7.81 -17.13
CA ILE A 383 37.06 7.79 -16.70
C ILE A 383 37.76 9.04 -17.21
N ILE A 384 38.36 9.76 -16.26
CA ILE A 384 39.17 10.95 -16.58
C ILE A 384 40.46 10.94 -15.75
N GLY A 385 41.58 10.97 -16.43
CA GLY A 385 42.93 11.15 -15.89
C GLY A 385 43.53 12.46 -16.35
N GLU A 386 44.82 12.62 -16.13
CA GLU A 386 45.55 13.84 -16.54
C GLU A 386 45.65 13.97 -18.05
N ASP A 387 45.82 12.86 -18.76
CA ASP A 387 45.86 12.83 -20.24
C ASP A 387 44.48 13.20 -20.86
N GLU A 388 43.40 12.56 -20.38
CA GLU A 388 42.07 12.88 -20.81
C GLU A 388 41.68 14.33 -20.49
N LEU A 389 42.12 14.86 -19.37
CA LEU A 389 41.93 16.27 -19.00
C LEU A 389 42.60 17.22 -19.99
N ALA A 390 43.86 16.94 -20.35
CA ALA A 390 44.63 17.77 -21.27
C ALA A 390 43.99 17.82 -22.65
N GLU A 391 43.44 16.71 -23.11
CA GLU A 391 42.80 16.58 -24.43
C GLU A 391 41.29 16.95 -24.39
N LYS A 392 40.70 17.27 -23.23
CA LYS A 392 39.23 17.46 -23.03
C LYS A 392 38.44 16.28 -23.52
N MET A 393 38.91 15.08 -23.24
CA MET A 393 38.28 13.80 -23.53
C MET A 393 37.81 13.14 -22.26
N ILE A 394 37.00 12.14 -22.36
CA ILE A 394 36.56 11.25 -21.26
C ILE A 394 36.37 9.84 -21.79
N GLY A 395 36.84 8.85 -21.04
CA GLY A 395 36.60 7.44 -21.35
C GLY A 395 35.23 6.99 -20.85
N ILE A 396 34.46 6.31 -21.67
CA ILE A 396 33.23 5.60 -21.29
C ILE A 396 33.52 4.11 -21.34
N LYS A 397 33.37 3.42 -20.23
CA LYS A 397 33.61 1.98 -20.12
C LYS A 397 32.39 1.28 -19.52
N ALA A 398 31.86 0.26 -20.21
CA ALA A 398 30.81 -0.60 -19.65
C ALA A 398 31.33 -1.35 -18.41
N LEU A 399 30.49 -1.47 -17.41
CA LEU A 399 30.77 -2.19 -16.18
C LEU A 399 30.03 -3.53 -16.09
N ARG A 400 29.04 -3.74 -16.96
CA ARG A 400 28.17 -4.93 -16.94
C ARG A 400 28.38 -5.86 -18.14
N GLU A 401 29.14 -5.41 -19.13
CA GLU A 401 29.48 -6.16 -20.33
C GLU A 401 30.99 -6.06 -20.58
N ASP A 402 31.53 -7.09 -21.22
CA ASP A 402 32.95 -7.08 -21.64
C ASP A 402 33.07 -6.34 -22.99
N SER A 403 32.80 -5.03 -22.94
CA SER A 403 32.98 -4.14 -24.10
C SER A 403 34.17 -3.22 -23.88
N GLY A 404 34.83 -2.83 -24.98
CA GLY A 404 35.97 -1.91 -24.96
C GLY A 404 35.58 -0.53 -24.40
N GLN A 405 36.59 0.24 -23.93
CA GLN A 405 36.45 1.64 -23.57
C GLN A 405 36.40 2.47 -24.84
N ILE A 406 35.45 3.41 -24.93
CA ILE A 406 35.43 4.46 -25.96
C ILE A 406 35.85 5.79 -25.35
N SER A 407 36.42 6.69 -26.16
CA SER A 407 36.81 8.04 -25.75
C SER A 407 35.96 9.06 -26.49
N VAL A 408 35.38 10.02 -25.76
CA VAL A 408 34.51 11.06 -26.34
C VAL A 408 34.93 12.44 -25.85
N GLY A 409 34.72 13.46 -26.66
CA GLY A 409 34.92 14.85 -26.28
C GLY A 409 33.90 15.32 -25.24
N TRP A 410 34.27 16.24 -24.37
CA TRP A 410 33.38 16.80 -23.33
C TRP A 410 32.11 17.42 -23.94
N SER A 411 32.20 18.07 -25.09
CA SER A 411 31.04 18.68 -25.78
C SER A 411 30.01 17.67 -26.30
N GLU A 412 30.42 16.42 -26.47
CA GLU A 412 29.57 15.34 -27.02
C GLU A 412 29.13 14.35 -25.95
N LEU A 413 29.64 14.51 -24.71
CA LEU A 413 29.50 13.53 -23.64
C LEU A 413 28.03 13.22 -23.34
N GLY A 414 27.16 14.21 -23.21
CA GLY A 414 25.75 14.02 -22.90
C GLY A 414 25.02 13.16 -23.93
N THR A 415 25.25 13.47 -25.22
CA THR A 415 24.66 12.73 -26.36
C THR A 415 25.22 11.31 -26.44
N ALA A 416 26.56 11.17 -26.34
CA ALA A 416 27.24 9.89 -26.43
C ALA A 416 26.86 8.96 -25.26
N LEU A 417 26.78 9.49 -24.05
CA LEU A 417 26.40 8.73 -22.86
C LEU A 417 24.96 8.23 -22.97
N LYS A 418 24.05 9.09 -23.41
CA LYS A 418 22.64 8.69 -23.62
C LYS A 418 22.50 7.57 -24.65
N GLN A 419 23.13 7.74 -25.82
CA GLN A 419 23.13 6.70 -26.84
C GLN A 419 23.75 5.38 -26.35
N TYR A 420 24.83 5.48 -25.57
CA TYR A 420 25.51 4.30 -25.05
C TYR A 420 24.64 3.53 -24.06
N ILE A 421 23.95 4.22 -23.14
CA ILE A 421 23.03 3.61 -22.18
C ILE A 421 21.81 3.02 -22.88
N ASP A 422 21.22 3.72 -23.84
CA ASP A 422 20.07 3.23 -24.62
C ASP A 422 20.42 1.95 -25.41
N ASN A 423 21.61 1.90 -26.02
CA ASN A 423 22.08 0.73 -26.77
C ASN A 423 22.37 -0.50 -25.89
N MET A 424 22.69 -0.30 -24.61
CA MET A 424 22.91 -1.41 -23.67
C MET A 424 21.60 -2.03 -23.14
N GLY A 425 20.44 -1.63 -23.67
CA GLY A 425 19.16 -2.20 -23.29
C GLY A 425 18.74 -1.89 -21.86
N VAL A 426 19.40 -0.97 -21.17
CA VAL A 426 18.96 -0.42 -19.88
C VAL A 426 17.87 0.62 -20.17
N GLY A 427 16.92 0.21 -21.02
CA GLY A 427 15.73 1.00 -21.32
C GLY A 427 14.88 1.05 -20.06
N LYS A 428 14.51 2.27 -19.68
CA LYS A 428 13.54 2.61 -18.66
C LYS A 428 12.33 1.69 -18.81
N ASN A 429 12.23 0.65 -17.98
CA ASN A 429 10.94 0.10 -17.64
C ASN A 429 10.25 1.20 -16.83
N GLY A 430 9.48 2.01 -17.55
CA GLY A 430 8.67 3.09 -17.02
C GLY A 430 7.50 2.61 -16.20
#